data_2596a86251315c17260e6f49f2afaa49
#
_entry.id   2596a86251315c17260e6f49f2afaa49
#
_cell.length_a   1.000
_cell.length_b   1.000
_cell.length_c   1.000
_cell.angle_alpha   90.00
_cell.angle_beta   90.00
_cell.angle_gamma   90.00
#
_symmetry.space_group_name_H-M   'P 1'
#
loop_
_entity.id
_entity.type
_entity.pdbx_description
1 polymer ?
#
loop_
_entity_poly.entity_id
_entity_poly.type
_entity_poly.pdbx_seq_one_letter_code
_entity_poly.pdbx_strand_id
1 'polypeptide(L)'
;MTDTAPDDAGTARTGPLRVLLADDQALLRGAFRMLLDTTADITVVGEAGDGREAVRLTRELRPDVVLMDIRMPEVDGLAATERICADPDLRATRVLILTTYETDEYVAQALRAGAGGFIGKGIGAEELAEAVRTIAGGETLLSPAATRSLVARFLATPDDATPDDSARLAVLTPREREMVALVATGLSNQEIAERTYLSPFTVRAHVQRAMTKLEARDRAQLVVIAYRTGLAQAGPDR
;
A
#
# COMPACT_ATOMS: atom_id res chain seq x y z
N MET A 1 -12.46 -24.71 -35.57
CA MET A 1 -12.67 -24.65 -34.12
C MET A 1 -11.64 -23.66 -33.60
N THR A 2 -12.05 -22.43 -33.47
CA THR A 2 -11.23 -21.29 -33.01
C THR A 2 -11.35 -21.23 -31.50
N ASP A 3 -10.26 -21.55 -30.84
CA ASP A 3 -10.10 -21.44 -29.39
C ASP A 3 -9.91 -19.95 -29.04
N THR A 4 -10.95 -19.35 -28.50
CA THR A 4 -10.92 -17.95 -28.04
C THR A 4 -10.50 -17.98 -26.58
N ALA A 5 -9.22 -17.68 -26.31
CA ALA A 5 -8.72 -17.40 -24.97
C ALA A 5 -9.50 -16.22 -24.37
N PRO A 6 -9.88 -16.25 -23.09
CA PRO A 6 -10.50 -15.11 -22.44
C PRO A 6 -9.47 -14.00 -22.27
N ASP A 7 -9.79 -12.86 -22.85
CA ASP A 7 -9.10 -11.58 -22.76
C ASP A 7 -9.30 -11.04 -21.33
N ASP A 8 -8.37 -11.35 -20.41
CA ASP A 8 -8.32 -10.77 -19.07
C ASP A 8 -7.60 -9.40 -19.15
N ALA A 9 -8.22 -8.51 -19.92
CA ALA A 9 -7.87 -7.10 -19.94
C ALA A 9 -8.26 -6.51 -18.58
N GLY A 10 -7.26 -6.31 -17.72
CA GLY A 10 -7.42 -5.53 -16.51
C GLY A 10 -8.23 -4.28 -16.80
N THR A 11 -9.43 -4.19 -16.23
CA THR A 11 -10.40 -3.12 -16.45
C THR A 11 -9.74 -1.77 -16.24
N ALA A 12 -9.38 -1.11 -17.34
CA ALA A 12 -8.93 0.28 -17.33
C ALA A 12 -10.07 1.10 -16.72
N ARG A 13 -9.84 1.69 -15.57
CA ARG A 13 -10.83 2.52 -14.88
C ARG A 13 -11.16 3.71 -15.75
N THR A 14 -12.44 3.94 -15.98
CA THR A 14 -12.96 5.00 -16.86
C THR A 14 -13.33 6.29 -16.09
N GLY A 15 -12.93 6.46 -14.81
CA GLY A 15 -13.28 7.62 -14.00
C GLY A 15 -12.14 8.09 -13.11
N PRO A 16 -12.29 9.28 -12.47
CA PRO A 16 -11.30 9.82 -11.54
C PRO A 16 -11.11 8.91 -10.32
N LEU A 17 -9.92 8.96 -9.73
CA LEU A 17 -9.61 8.28 -8.46
C LEU A 17 -10.43 8.91 -7.33
N ARG A 18 -11.14 8.07 -6.59
CA ARG A 18 -12.01 8.48 -5.51
C ARG A 18 -11.27 8.45 -4.18
N VAL A 19 -11.14 9.60 -3.53
CA VAL A 19 -10.38 9.77 -2.30
C VAL A 19 -11.29 10.14 -1.14
N LEU A 20 -11.13 9.47 -0.01
CA LEU A 20 -11.70 9.85 1.29
C LEU A 20 -10.60 10.52 2.13
N LEU A 21 -10.89 11.68 2.71
CA LEU A 21 -9.99 12.37 3.63
C LEU A 21 -10.42 12.09 5.08
N ALA A 22 -9.50 11.62 5.91
CA ALA A 22 -9.73 11.37 7.34
C ALA A 22 -8.66 12.07 8.18
N ASP A 23 -9.04 13.16 8.85
CA ASP A 23 -8.17 13.99 9.69
C ASP A 23 -9.07 14.74 10.69
N ASP A 24 -8.69 14.87 11.95
CA ASP A 24 -9.51 15.60 12.93
C ASP A 24 -9.46 17.12 12.74
N GLN A 25 -8.44 17.63 12.05
CA GLN A 25 -8.24 19.05 11.81
C GLN A 25 -8.98 19.52 10.53
N ALA A 26 -10.14 20.14 10.69
CA ALA A 26 -10.97 20.59 9.57
C ALA A 26 -10.22 21.52 8.58
N LEU A 27 -9.27 22.34 9.08
CA LEU A 27 -8.46 23.22 8.25
C LEU A 27 -7.54 22.43 7.32
N LEU A 28 -6.89 21.37 7.82
CA LEU A 28 -6.01 20.52 7.03
C LEU A 28 -6.81 19.70 6.01
N ARG A 29 -7.99 19.15 6.41
CA ARG A 29 -8.88 18.48 5.45
C ARG A 29 -9.26 19.40 4.30
N GLY A 30 -9.65 20.66 4.61
CA GLY A 30 -9.96 21.65 3.60
C GLY A 30 -8.79 21.97 2.68
N ALA A 31 -7.57 22.08 3.22
CA ALA A 31 -6.37 22.30 2.44
C ALA A 31 -6.07 21.12 1.50
N PHE A 32 -6.10 19.88 1.98
CA PHE A 32 -5.91 18.69 1.14
C PHE A 32 -6.99 18.54 0.08
N ARG A 33 -8.25 18.82 0.41
CA ARG A 33 -9.33 18.89 -0.58
C ARG A 33 -8.99 19.85 -1.70
N MET A 34 -8.62 21.09 -1.36
CA MET A 34 -8.25 22.12 -2.36
C MET A 34 -7.09 21.67 -3.24
N LEU A 35 -6.05 21.05 -2.65
CA LEU A 35 -4.91 20.53 -3.40
C LEU A 35 -5.33 19.43 -4.40
N LEU A 36 -6.15 18.48 -3.97
CA LEU A 36 -6.60 17.38 -4.82
C LEU A 36 -7.63 17.85 -5.87
N ASP A 37 -8.48 18.79 -5.56
CA ASP A 37 -9.48 19.34 -6.50
C ASP A 37 -8.84 20.10 -7.68
N THR A 38 -7.55 20.47 -7.59
CA THR A 38 -6.78 20.99 -8.73
C THR A 38 -6.43 19.91 -9.77
N THR A 39 -6.62 18.66 -9.44
CA THR A 39 -6.17 17.52 -10.21
C THR A 39 -7.37 16.83 -10.91
N ALA A 40 -7.40 16.85 -12.24
CA ALA A 40 -8.58 16.42 -13.02
C ALA A 40 -8.92 14.93 -12.87
N ASP A 41 -7.96 14.09 -12.54
CA ASP A 41 -8.09 12.64 -12.40
C ASP A 41 -8.30 12.15 -10.95
N ILE A 42 -8.49 13.07 -9.99
CA ILE A 42 -8.74 12.76 -8.58
C ILE A 42 -10.00 13.49 -8.12
N THR A 43 -10.82 12.83 -7.31
CA THR A 43 -12.03 13.42 -6.72
C THR A 43 -12.14 13.04 -5.24
N VAL A 44 -12.29 14.03 -4.38
CA VAL A 44 -12.57 13.81 -2.95
C VAL A 44 -14.06 13.51 -2.79
N VAL A 45 -14.37 12.27 -2.41
CA VAL A 45 -15.75 11.75 -2.30
C VAL A 45 -16.33 11.87 -0.90
N GLY A 46 -15.51 12.17 0.11
CA GLY A 46 -15.98 12.32 1.49
C GLY A 46 -14.88 12.82 2.42
N GLU A 47 -15.30 13.24 3.61
CA GLU A 47 -14.43 13.70 4.69
C GLU A 47 -14.86 13.06 6.01
N ALA A 48 -13.92 12.69 6.85
CA ALA A 48 -14.14 12.13 8.19
C ALA A 48 -13.31 12.92 9.22
N GLY A 49 -13.88 13.19 10.37
CA GLY A 49 -13.20 13.87 11.48
C GLY A 49 -12.64 12.92 12.53
N ASP A 50 -12.91 11.62 12.43
CA ASP A 50 -12.43 10.58 13.33
C ASP A 50 -12.35 9.22 12.61
N GLY A 51 -11.69 8.25 13.25
CA GLY A 51 -11.49 6.94 12.64
C GLY A 51 -12.76 6.10 12.55
N ARG A 52 -13.78 6.31 13.41
CA ARG A 52 -15.07 5.62 13.33
C ARG A 52 -15.81 6.07 12.09
N GLU A 53 -15.87 7.37 11.87
CA GLU A 53 -16.48 7.96 10.69
C GLU A 53 -15.75 7.55 9.42
N ALA A 54 -14.41 7.52 9.44
CA ALA A 54 -13.61 7.07 8.34
C ALA A 54 -13.94 5.62 7.91
N VAL A 55 -14.06 4.68 8.86
CA VAL A 55 -14.45 3.29 8.57
C VAL A 55 -15.87 3.24 7.99
N ARG A 56 -16.84 3.97 8.58
CA ARG A 56 -18.21 4.02 8.10
C ARG A 56 -18.30 4.54 6.66
N LEU A 57 -17.69 5.70 6.40
CA LEU A 57 -17.69 6.31 5.07
C LEU A 57 -16.93 5.47 4.03
N THR A 58 -15.87 4.79 4.42
CA THR A 58 -15.15 3.88 3.52
C THR A 58 -16.05 2.75 3.05
N ARG A 59 -16.87 2.16 3.93
CA ARG A 59 -17.84 1.11 3.56
C ARG A 59 -18.95 1.63 2.64
N GLU A 60 -19.44 2.82 2.93
CA GLU A 60 -20.53 3.45 2.20
C GLU A 60 -20.09 3.93 0.80
N LEU A 61 -18.97 4.63 0.74
CA LEU A 61 -18.51 5.30 -0.46
C LEU A 61 -17.58 4.45 -1.31
N ARG A 62 -16.94 3.41 -0.73
CA ARG A 62 -15.95 2.56 -1.40
C ARG A 62 -14.93 3.37 -2.18
N PRO A 63 -14.15 4.25 -1.53
CA PRO A 63 -13.12 5.04 -2.18
C PRO A 63 -11.98 4.14 -2.66
N ASP A 64 -11.20 4.64 -3.61
CA ASP A 64 -9.98 3.97 -4.06
C ASP A 64 -8.85 4.13 -3.06
N VAL A 65 -8.75 5.34 -2.50
CA VAL A 65 -7.73 5.69 -1.51
C VAL A 65 -8.38 6.41 -0.34
N VAL A 66 -7.98 6.02 0.87
CA VAL A 66 -8.25 6.77 2.10
C VAL A 66 -6.95 7.44 2.51
N LEU A 67 -6.94 8.78 2.54
CA LEU A 67 -5.88 9.56 3.20
C LEU A 67 -6.21 9.62 4.68
N MET A 68 -5.41 8.98 5.52
CA MET A 68 -5.72 8.73 6.92
C MET A 68 -4.70 9.39 7.85
N ASP A 69 -5.14 10.35 8.67
CA ASP A 69 -4.31 10.80 9.78
C ASP A 69 -4.21 9.73 10.88
N ILE A 70 -3.08 9.66 11.56
CA ILE A 70 -2.88 8.73 12.68
C ILE A 70 -3.63 9.21 13.92
N ARG A 71 -3.48 10.49 14.26
CA ARG A 71 -4.00 11.03 15.51
C ARG A 71 -5.38 11.63 15.36
N MET A 72 -6.38 10.84 15.64
CA MET A 72 -7.79 11.26 15.64
C MET A 72 -8.47 10.87 16.95
N PRO A 73 -9.50 11.62 17.39
CA PRO A 73 -10.26 11.30 18.58
C PRO A 73 -11.05 9.97 18.42
N GLU A 74 -11.48 9.39 19.52
CA GLU A 74 -12.29 8.18 19.67
C GLU A 74 -11.63 6.92 19.08
N VAL A 75 -11.43 6.85 17.78
CA VAL A 75 -10.74 5.79 17.08
C VAL A 75 -9.59 6.41 16.30
N ASP A 76 -8.37 6.06 16.64
CA ASP A 76 -7.19 6.53 15.93
C ASP A 76 -7.09 5.94 14.52
N GLY A 77 -6.26 6.57 13.67
CA GLY A 77 -6.13 6.18 12.28
C GLY A 77 -5.51 4.81 12.07
N LEU A 78 -4.68 4.31 13.00
CA LEU A 78 -4.11 2.97 12.90
C LEU A 78 -5.17 1.90 13.12
N ALA A 79 -6.00 2.07 14.16
CA ALA A 79 -7.12 1.17 14.43
C ALA A 79 -8.18 1.25 13.32
N ALA A 80 -8.42 2.43 12.75
CA ALA A 80 -9.30 2.58 11.59
C ALA A 80 -8.72 1.87 10.35
N THR A 81 -7.43 2.01 10.10
CA THR A 81 -6.71 1.33 9.00
C THR A 81 -6.84 -0.18 9.12
N GLU A 82 -6.57 -0.74 10.31
CA GLU A 82 -6.70 -2.17 10.56
C GLU A 82 -8.13 -2.68 10.23
N ARG A 83 -9.17 -1.98 10.68
CA ARG A 83 -10.57 -2.33 10.40
C ARG A 83 -10.93 -2.26 8.92
N ILE A 84 -10.46 -1.24 8.21
CA ILE A 84 -10.65 -1.09 6.76
C ILE A 84 -9.92 -2.20 6.03
N CYS A 85 -8.69 -2.47 6.45
CA CYS A 85 -7.84 -3.46 5.81
C CYS A 85 -8.25 -4.90 6.09
N ALA A 86 -8.85 -5.20 7.22
CA ALA A 86 -9.39 -6.51 7.54
C ALA A 86 -10.73 -6.82 6.84
N ASP A 87 -11.43 -5.81 6.33
CA ASP A 87 -12.76 -5.97 5.72
C ASP A 87 -12.66 -6.53 4.29
N PRO A 88 -13.18 -7.75 4.02
CA PRO A 88 -13.10 -8.37 2.70
C PRO A 88 -13.80 -7.56 1.60
N ASP A 89 -14.85 -6.80 1.96
CA ASP A 89 -15.60 -5.98 1.00
C ASP A 89 -14.85 -4.72 0.57
N LEU A 90 -13.76 -4.36 1.29
CA LEU A 90 -12.93 -3.19 1.06
C LEU A 90 -11.56 -3.54 0.45
N ARG A 91 -11.39 -4.73 -0.09
CA ARG A 91 -10.09 -5.17 -0.68
C ARG A 91 -9.54 -4.25 -1.77
N ALA A 92 -10.41 -3.54 -2.48
CA ALA A 92 -10.01 -2.59 -3.51
C ALA A 92 -9.55 -1.23 -2.95
N THR A 93 -9.99 -0.85 -1.74
CA THR A 93 -9.60 0.40 -1.09
C THR A 93 -8.18 0.31 -0.54
N ARG A 94 -7.37 1.33 -0.75
CA ARG A 94 -6.01 1.45 -0.21
C ARG A 94 -5.99 2.55 0.85
N VAL A 95 -5.15 2.39 1.86
CA VAL A 95 -4.97 3.41 2.90
C VAL A 95 -3.58 4.00 2.78
N LEU A 96 -3.50 5.32 2.67
CA LEU A 96 -2.28 6.11 2.69
C LEU A 96 -2.27 6.95 3.98
N ILE A 97 -1.31 6.69 4.84
CA ILE A 97 -1.19 7.42 6.10
C ILE A 97 -0.60 8.81 5.84
N LEU A 98 -1.26 9.82 6.42
CA LEU A 98 -0.77 11.20 6.51
C LEU A 98 -0.34 11.49 7.94
N THR A 99 0.85 12.02 8.17
CA THR A 99 1.31 12.34 9.53
C THR A 99 2.24 13.54 9.56
N THR A 100 2.27 14.22 10.71
CA THR A 100 3.29 15.24 11.01
C THR A 100 4.56 14.64 11.59
N TYR A 101 4.54 13.37 12.03
CA TYR A 101 5.65 12.71 12.72
C TYR A 101 6.02 11.40 12.01
N GLU A 102 7.10 11.42 11.28
CA GLU A 102 7.69 10.22 10.65
C GLU A 102 8.60 9.50 11.64
N THR A 103 8.04 8.94 12.71
CA THR A 103 8.83 8.05 13.57
C THR A 103 8.74 6.62 13.02
N ASP A 104 9.86 5.90 13.04
CA ASP A 104 9.94 4.50 12.61
C ASP A 104 8.87 3.61 13.28
N GLU A 105 8.42 4.00 14.48
CA GLU A 105 7.40 3.29 15.22
C GLU A 105 6.02 3.38 14.57
N TYR A 106 5.58 4.57 14.17
CA TYR A 106 4.29 4.78 13.50
C TYR A 106 4.27 4.15 12.10
N VAL A 107 5.38 4.25 11.37
CA VAL A 107 5.53 3.58 10.07
C VAL A 107 5.32 2.08 10.20
N ALA A 108 6.00 1.43 11.15
CA ALA A 108 5.86 -0.01 11.37
C ALA A 108 4.45 -0.43 11.81
N GLN A 109 3.78 0.38 12.65
CA GLN A 109 2.40 0.12 13.08
C GLN A 109 1.40 0.29 11.92
N ALA A 110 1.54 1.34 11.11
CA ALA A 110 0.71 1.60 9.94
C ALA A 110 0.76 0.43 8.93
N LEU A 111 1.95 -0.06 8.66
CA LEU A 111 2.15 -1.19 7.73
C LEU A 111 1.58 -2.49 8.26
N ARG A 112 1.68 -2.77 9.58
CA ARG A 112 1.01 -3.93 10.19
C ARG A 112 -0.50 -3.82 10.12
N ALA A 113 -1.03 -2.60 10.27
CA ALA A 113 -2.45 -2.33 10.10
C ALA A 113 -2.92 -2.49 8.64
N GLY A 114 -1.99 -2.65 7.69
CA GLY A 114 -2.27 -2.85 6.27
C GLY A 114 -2.25 -1.57 5.44
N ALA A 115 -1.65 -0.48 5.92
CA ALA A 115 -1.48 0.73 5.13
C ALA A 115 -0.58 0.46 3.90
N GLY A 116 -1.01 0.95 2.74
CA GLY A 116 -0.25 0.84 1.49
C GLY A 116 0.91 1.84 1.40
N GLY A 117 0.94 2.87 2.25
CA GLY A 117 2.00 3.87 2.26
C GLY A 117 1.90 4.86 3.40
N PHE A 118 2.91 5.75 3.44
CA PHE A 118 3.10 6.69 4.51
C PHE A 118 3.76 7.96 3.96
N ILE A 119 3.18 9.14 4.23
CA ILE A 119 3.71 10.44 3.80
C ILE A 119 3.55 11.50 4.88
N GLY A 120 4.42 12.51 4.85
CA GLY A 120 4.34 13.67 5.73
C GLY A 120 3.26 14.67 5.32
N LYS A 121 2.57 15.29 6.30
CA LYS A 121 1.56 16.33 6.05
C LYS A 121 2.11 17.62 5.40
N GLY A 122 3.44 17.78 5.33
CA GLY A 122 4.10 18.90 4.65
C GLY A 122 4.27 18.73 3.14
N ILE A 123 3.68 17.69 2.55
CA ILE A 123 3.78 17.33 1.14
C ILE A 123 3.14 18.41 0.22
N GLY A 124 3.74 18.66 -0.94
CA GLY A 124 3.19 19.55 -1.97
C GLY A 124 2.03 18.92 -2.75
N ALA A 125 1.30 19.74 -3.51
CA ALA A 125 0.11 19.29 -4.26
C ALA A 125 0.43 18.20 -5.29
N GLU A 126 1.50 18.40 -6.08
CA GLU A 126 1.91 17.44 -7.11
C GLU A 126 2.36 16.11 -6.51
N GLU A 127 3.14 16.17 -5.43
CA GLU A 127 3.60 14.98 -4.71
C GLU A 127 2.44 14.22 -4.06
N LEU A 128 1.45 14.94 -3.49
CA LEU A 128 0.25 14.31 -2.91
C LEU A 128 -0.57 13.59 -3.99
N ALA A 129 -0.78 14.23 -5.14
CA ALA A 129 -1.51 13.62 -6.25
C ALA A 129 -0.78 12.38 -6.80
N GLU A 130 0.55 12.44 -6.93
CA GLU A 130 1.36 11.31 -7.34
C GLU A 130 1.33 10.16 -6.31
N ALA A 131 1.37 10.50 -5.02
CA ALA A 131 1.22 9.55 -3.94
C ALA A 131 -0.12 8.80 -4.01
N VAL A 132 -1.21 9.53 -4.24
CA VAL A 132 -2.55 8.94 -4.42
C VAL A 132 -2.58 8.00 -5.62
N ARG A 133 -2.01 8.38 -6.77
CA ARG A 133 -1.95 7.52 -7.97
C ARG A 133 -1.14 6.26 -7.73
N THR A 134 0.02 6.40 -7.10
CA THR A 134 0.93 5.30 -6.77
C THR A 134 0.22 4.26 -5.89
N ILE A 135 -0.42 4.71 -4.81
CA ILE A 135 -1.15 3.84 -3.89
C ILE A 135 -2.37 3.20 -4.56
N ALA A 136 -3.15 3.97 -5.31
CA ALA A 136 -4.30 3.44 -6.06
C ALA A 136 -3.87 2.38 -7.07
N GLY A 137 -2.67 2.50 -7.62
CA GLY A 137 -2.04 1.51 -8.50
C GLY A 137 -1.57 0.24 -7.78
N GLY A 138 -1.69 0.15 -6.46
CA GLY A 138 -1.23 -1.00 -5.66
C GLY A 138 0.29 -0.99 -5.42
N GLU A 139 0.96 0.11 -5.72
CA GLU A 139 2.36 0.31 -5.34
C GLU A 139 2.43 0.83 -3.89
N THR A 140 3.55 0.66 -3.24
CA THR A 140 3.73 1.12 -1.86
C THR A 140 4.65 2.33 -1.85
N LEU A 141 4.23 3.37 -1.13
CA LEU A 141 5.06 4.52 -0.82
C LEU A 141 5.81 4.26 0.50
N LEU A 142 6.90 3.52 0.39
CA LEU A 142 7.82 3.27 1.49
C LEU A 142 9.21 3.70 1.06
N SER A 143 9.83 4.54 1.86
CA SER A 143 11.26 4.78 1.69
C SER A 143 12.04 3.48 1.96
N PRO A 144 13.22 3.27 1.38
CA PRO A 144 14.08 2.13 1.71
C PRO A 144 14.38 2.02 3.21
N ALA A 145 14.43 3.16 3.91
CA ALA A 145 14.59 3.20 5.37
C ALA A 145 13.37 2.65 6.10
N ALA A 146 12.17 3.04 5.69
CA ALA A 146 10.91 2.53 6.26
C ALA A 146 10.74 1.02 6.00
N THR A 147 11.14 0.54 4.83
CA THR A 147 11.15 -0.90 4.51
C THR A 147 12.13 -1.65 5.42
N ARG A 148 13.35 -1.14 5.63
CA ARG A 148 14.33 -1.77 6.55
C ARG A 148 13.84 -1.77 7.99
N SER A 149 13.25 -0.67 8.47
CA SER A 149 12.69 -0.58 9.83
C SER A 149 11.55 -1.58 10.03
N LEU A 150 10.66 -1.71 9.06
CA LEU A 150 9.60 -2.73 9.05
C LEU A 150 10.19 -4.14 9.20
N VAL A 151 11.16 -4.46 8.38
CA VAL A 151 11.84 -5.75 8.36
C VAL A 151 12.55 -6.05 9.66
N ALA A 152 13.38 -5.11 10.16
CA ALA A 152 14.13 -5.29 11.40
C ALA A 152 13.20 -5.56 12.60
N ARG A 153 12.09 -4.84 12.66
CA ARG A 153 11.10 -4.97 13.74
C ARG A 153 10.24 -6.22 13.61
N PHE A 154 9.95 -6.65 12.39
CA PHE A 154 9.25 -7.90 12.12
C PHE A 154 10.10 -9.12 12.51
N LEU A 155 11.40 -9.08 12.22
CA LEU A 155 12.34 -10.13 12.59
C LEU A 155 12.64 -10.17 14.10
N ALA A 156 12.46 -9.05 14.81
CA ALA A 156 12.63 -8.98 16.28
C ALA A 156 11.44 -9.56 17.05
N THR A 157 10.31 -9.80 16.39
CA THR A 157 9.14 -10.45 17.01
C THR A 157 9.21 -11.94 16.62
N PRO A 158 9.42 -12.87 17.55
CA PRO A 158 9.34 -14.29 17.25
C PRO A 158 7.89 -14.63 16.93
N ASP A 159 7.55 -14.65 15.67
CA ASP A 159 6.28 -15.18 15.21
C ASP A 159 6.61 -16.54 14.57
N ASP A 160 5.93 -17.57 15.00
CA ASP A 160 6.15 -18.94 14.57
C ASP A 160 6.09 -19.05 13.05
N ALA A 161 7.26 -19.12 12.41
CA ALA A 161 7.37 -19.50 11.01
C ALA A 161 6.76 -20.91 10.89
N THR A 162 5.56 -20.99 10.37
CA THR A 162 4.90 -22.27 10.16
C THR A 162 5.55 -22.99 8.97
N PRO A 163 5.66 -24.32 8.97
CA PRO A 163 6.21 -25.09 7.83
C PRO A 163 5.46 -24.86 6.51
N ASP A 164 4.31 -24.20 6.55
CA ASP A 164 3.45 -23.90 5.41
C ASP A 164 3.91 -22.66 4.61
N ASP A 165 4.75 -21.82 5.19
CA ASP A 165 5.18 -20.56 4.55
C ASP A 165 6.06 -20.80 3.30
N SER A 166 6.88 -21.85 3.27
CA SER A 166 7.68 -22.18 2.08
C SER A 166 6.83 -22.75 0.93
N ALA A 167 5.73 -23.47 1.25
CA ALA A 167 4.79 -23.98 0.27
C ALA A 167 4.04 -22.84 -0.46
N ARG A 168 3.80 -21.71 0.20
CA ARG A 168 3.16 -20.51 -0.40
C ARG A 168 3.96 -19.95 -1.56
N LEU A 169 5.29 -20.08 -1.56
CA LEU A 169 6.12 -19.62 -2.66
C LEU A 169 6.05 -20.51 -3.92
N ALA A 170 5.54 -21.75 -3.80
CA ALA A 170 5.48 -22.69 -4.91
C ALA A 170 4.55 -22.21 -6.06
N VAL A 171 3.58 -21.33 -5.76
CA VAL A 171 2.67 -20.75 -6.76
C VAL A 171 3.31 -19.69 -7.65
N LEU A 172 4.49 -19.16 -7.23
CA LEU A 172 5.20 -18.14 -7.98
C LEU A 172 6.08 -18.74 -9.08
N THR A 173 6.05 -18.11 -10.25
CA THR A 173 7.05 -18.38 -11.28
C THR A 173 8.44 -17.91 -10.82
N PRO A 174 9.54 -18.41 -11.42
CA PRO A 174 10.90 -17.94 -11.09
C PRO A 174 11.05 -16.42 -11.19
N ARG A 175 10.42 -15.80 -12.20
CA ARG A 175 10.48 -14.36 -12.42
C ARG A 175 9.68 -13.57 -11.40
N GLU A 176 8.50 -14.03 -11.01
CA GLU A 176 7.71 -13.43 -9.94
C GLU A 176 8.46 -13.52 -8.60
N ARG A 177 9.08 -14.65 -8.31
CA ARG A 177 9.90 -14.85 -7.11
C ARG A 177 11.07 -13.90 -7.04
N GLU A 178 11.77 -13.69 -8.17
CA GLU A 178 12.85 -12.71 -8.30
C GLU A 178 12.35 -11.28 -8.03
N MET A 179 11.19 -10.90 -8.60
CA MET A 179 10.61 -9.58 -8.37
C MET A 179 10.23 -9.39 -6.89
N VAL A 180 9.64 -10.39 -6.25
CA VAL A 180 9.30 -10.35 -4.83
C VAL A 180 10.54 -10.17 -3.96
N ALA A 181 11.63 -10.87 -4.25
CA ALA A 181 12.88 -10.71 -3.54
C ALA A 181 13.47 -9.29 -3.66
N LEU A 182 13.43 -8.70 -4.86
CA LEU A 182 13.88 -7.32 -5.09
C LEU A 182 12.95 -6.28 -4.41
N VAL A 183 11.65 -6.50 -4.44
CA VAL A 183 10.67 -5.69 -3.69
C VAL A 183 10.99 -5.69 -2.20
N ALA A 184 11.36 -6.84 -1.65
CA ALA A 184 11.68 -6.98 -0.24
C ALA A 184 12.96 -6.24 0.19
N THR A 185 13.84 -5.89 -0.76
CA THR A 185 15.00 -5.01 -0.49
C THR A 185 14.65 -3.51 -0.49
N GLY A 186 13.38 -3.15 -0.73
CA GLY A 186 12.90 -1.78 -0.73
C GLY A 186 13.05 -1.05 -2.07
N LEU A 187 13.45 -1.73 -3.16
CA LEU A 187 13.58 -1.12 -4.48
C LEU A 187 12.22 -0.78 -5.07
N SER A 188 12.09 0.39 -5.69
CA SER A 188 10.93 0.79 -6.50
C SER A 188 10.83 -0.03 -7.80
N ASN A 189 9.69 0.02 -8.48
CA ASN A 189 9.55 -0.66 -9.78
C ASN A 189 10.51 -0.10 -10.83
N GLN A 190 10.86 1.19 -10.75
CA GLN A 190 11.86 1.83 -11.62
C GLN A 190 13.25 1.25 -11.38
N GLU A 191 13.71 1.20 -10.12
CA GLU A 191 15.01 0.65 -9.75
C GLU A 191 15.12 -0.85 -10.07
N ILE A 192 14.04 -1.60 -9.87
CA ILE A 192 13.97 -3.02 -10.27
C ILE A 192 14.08 -3.15 -11.78
N ALA A 193 13.40 -2.30 -12.55
CA ALA A 193 13.44 -2.29 -14.01
C ALA A 193 14.85 -2.06 -14.53
N GLU A 194 15.57 -1.07 -14.00
CA GLU A 194 16.96 -0.78 -14.31
C GLU A 194 17.88 -1.98 -14.00
N ARG A 195 17.70 -2.57 -12.82
CA ARG A 195 18.51 -3.71 -12.36
C ARG A 195 18.27 -4.99 -13.14
N THR A 196 17.06 -5.18 -13.66
CA THR A 196 16.64 -6.42 -14.36
C THR A 196 16.54 -6.26 -15.86
N TYR A 197 16.87 -5.07 -16.39
CA TYR A 197 16.77 -4.72 -17.81
C TYR A 197 15.36 -4.92 -18.38
N LEU A 198 14.33 -4.60 -17.58
CA LEU A 198 12.92 -4.63 -17.96
C LEU A 198 12.35 -3.21 -18.06
N SER A 199 11.13 -3.10 -18.58
CA SER A 199 10.36 -1.88 -18.41
C SER A 199 9.72 -1.82 -17.02
N PRO A 200 9.52 -0.63 -16.41
CA PRO A 200 8.79 -0.49 -15.15
C PRO A 200 7.37 -1.08 -15.22
N PHE A 201 6.73 -1.00 -16.38
CA PHE A 201 5.44 -1.62 -16.64
C PHE A 201 5.49 -3.15 -16.52
N THR A 202 6.53 -3.77 -17.06
CA THR A 202 6.74 -5.23 -16.96
C THR A 202 6.98 -5.66 -15.51
N VAL A 203 7.81 -4.91 -14.78
CA VAL A 203 8.04 -5.15 -13.34
C VAL A 203 6.74 -5.07 -12.57
N ARG A 204 5.96 -3.99 -12.77
CA ARG A 204 4.65 -3.80 -12.14
C ARG A 204 3.72 -4.99 -12.38
N ALA A 205 3.64 -5.47 -13.63
CA ALA A 205 2.81 -6.61 -13.99
C ALA A 205 3.23 -7.91 -13.28
N HIS A 206 4.53 -8.15 -13.09
CA HIS A 206 5.02 -9.30 -12.33
C HIS A 206 4.73 -9.18 -10.85
N VAL A 207 4.96 -8.02 -10.25
CA VAL A 207 4.69 -7.73 -8.84
C VAL A 207 3.19 -7.90 -8.56
N GLN A 208 2.33 -7.36 -9.40
CA GLN A 208 0.88 -7.48 -9.26
C GLN A 208 0.41 -8.94 -9.32
N ARG A 209 0.93 -9.74 -10.27
CA ARG A 209 0.61 -11.17 -10.35
C ARG A 209 1.10 -11.93 -9.12
N ALA A 210 2.29 -11.60 -8.60
CA ALA A 210 2.79 -12.20 -7.39
C ALA A 210 1.90 -11.86 -6.18
N MET A 211 1.47 -10.59 -6.05
CA MET A 211 0.53 -10.17 -5.00
C MET A 211 -0.79 -10.96 -5.07
N THR A 212 -1.37 -11.09 -6.26
CA THR A 212 -2.60 -11.88 -6.45
C THR A 212 -2.41 -13.33 -6.04
N LYS A 213 -1.32 -13.98 -6.45
CA LYS A 213 -1.04 -15.39 -6.15
C LYS A 213 -0.75 -15.65 -4.67
N LEU A 214 -0.12 -14.70 -3.98
CA LEU A 214 0.18 -14.76 -2.55
C LEU A 214 -0.93 -14.20 -1.68
N GLU A 215 -2.03 -13.72 -2.30
CA GLU A 215 -3.13 -13.04 -1.62
C GLU A 215 -2.65 -11.81 -0.82
N ALA A 216 -1.55 -11.19 -1.27
CA ALA A 216 -1.05 -9.97 -0.69
C ALA A 216 -1.89 -8.79 -1.15
N ARG A 217 -2.44 -8.04 -0.21
CA ARG A 217 -3.29 -6.89 -0.47
C ARG A 217 -2.52 -5.72 -1.09
N ASP A 218 -1.27 -5.56 -0.67
CA ASP A 218 -0.38 -4.49 -1.09
C ASP A 218 1.09 -4.95 -1.07
N ARG A 219 1.96 -4.04 -1.52
CA ARG A 219 3.40 -4.29 -1.60
C ARG A 219 4.06 -4.47 -0.22
N ALA A 220 3.56 -3.80 0.84
CA ALA A 220 4.10 -3.95 2.18
C ALA A 220 3.85 -5.38 2.69
N GLN A 221 2.66 -5.90 2.45
CA GLN A 221 2.31 -7.28 2.78
C GLN A 221 3.15 -8.29 1.97
N LEU A 222 3.47 -7.97 0.71
CA LEU A 222 4.37 -8.78 -0.11
C LEU A 222 5.79 -8.83 0.50
N VAL A 223 6.30 -7.71 1.01
CA VAL A 223 7.58 -7.63 1.75
C VAL A 223 7.53 -8.54 2.97
N VAL A 224 6.49 -8.43 3.80
CA VAL A 224 6.31 -9.28 4.99
C VAL A 224 6.33 -10.77 4.61
N ILE A 225 5.59 -11.16 3.58
CA ILE A 225 5.56 -12.55 3.10
C ILE A 225 6.96 -12.99 2.66
N ALA A 226 7.72 -12.16 1.93
CA ALA A 226 9.06 -12.50 1.45
C ALA A 226 10.04 -12.81 2.60
N TYR A 227 9.95 -12.07 3.71
CA TYR A 227 10.77 -12.32 4.89
C TYR A 227 10.30 -13.53 5.69
N ARG A 228 9.00 -13.71 5.89
CA ARG A 228 8.44 -14.88 6.58
C ARG A 228 8.79 -16.20 5.90
N THR A 229 8.75 -16.20 4.58
CA THR A 229 9.04 -17.39 3.76
C THR A 229 10.54 -17.63 3.54
N GLY A 230 11.41 -16.76 4.06
CA GLY A 230 12.86 -16.84 3.85
C GLY A 230 13.31 -16.52 2.42
N LEU A 231 12.41 -16.00 1.57
CA LEU A 231 12.75 -15.56 0.21
C LEU A 231 13.68 -14.35 0.21
N ALA A 232 13.53 -13.47 1.19
CA ALA A 232 14.45 -12.38 1.48
C ALA A 232 15.06 -12.59 2.87
N GLN A 233 16.34 -12.23 3.01
CA GLN A 233 17.04 -12.24 4.29
C GLN A 233 17.48 -10.81 4.60
N ALA A 234 17.42 -10.42 5.88
CA ALA A 234 18.04 -9.17 6.31
C ALA A 234 19.54 -9.31 6.13
N GLY A 235 20.09 -8.60 5.15
CA GLY A 235 21.54 -8.54 4.97
C GLY A 235 22.18 -7.90 6.20
N PRO A 236 23.41 -8.25 6.57
CA PRO A 236 24.14 -7.52 7.57
C PRO A 236 24.29 -6.05 7.13
N ASP A 237 24.04 -5.14 8.08
CA ASP A 237 24.23 -3.69 7.90
C ASP A 237 25.61 -3.42 7.25
N ARG A 238 25.59 -2.73 6.09
CA ARG A 238 26.75 -2.08 5.52
C ARG A 238 26.57 -0.58 5.54
#